data_4d175d06f2a94612a59a9f73c0753d88
#
_entry.id   4d175d06f2a94612a59a9f73c0753d88
#
_cell.length_a   1.000
_cell.length_b   1.000
_cell.length_c   1.000
_cell.angle_alpha   90.00
_cell.angle_beta   90.00
_cell.angle_gamma   90.00
#
_symmetry.space_group_name_H-M   'P 1'
#
loop_
_entity.id
_entity.type
_entity.pdbx_description
1 polymer ?
#
loop_
_entity_poly.entity_id
_entity_poly.type
_entity_poly.pdbx_seq_one_letter_code
_entity_poly.pdbx_strand_id
1 'polypeptide(L)'
;MEPREITDFTGYRTSIRQLFEVLQNAYDKEKMQEVLQNDEKFSKVDRETVEAINLFAGTDIDIDGKEEVIDMCKAWEDQKNEGRELGREEGRELGRKLGREEGRIRQAKVTALKLQKKGYSIEDIAECVDFDEETVKKWLVS
;
A
#
# COMPACT_ATOMS: atom_id res chain seq x y z
N MET A 1 -22.63 -21.99 -9.57
CA MET A 1 -23.90 -21.44 -9.11
C MET A 1 -23.63 -19.97 -8.82
N GLU A 2 -24.01 -19.06 -9.72
CA GLU A 2 -23.84 -17.63 -9.48
C GLU A 2 -24.71 -17.22 -8.29
N PRO A 3 -24.19 -16.44 -7.33
CA PRO A 3 -25.03 -15.94 -6.25
C PRO A 3 -26.09 -15.03 -6.89
N ARG A 4 -27.37 -15.34 -6.65
CA ARG A 4 -28.44 -14.44 -7.05
C ARG A 4 -28.21 -13.11 -6.39
N GLU A 5 -28.14 -12.03 -7.17
CA GLU A 5 -28.11 -10.67 -6.62
C GLU A 5 -29.34 -10.46 -5.75
N ILE A 6 -29.11 -10.45 -4.44
CA ILE A 6 -30.15 -10.06 -3.47
C ILE A 6 -30.05 -8.54 -3.40
N THR A 7 -31.00 -7.86 -4.02
CA THR A 7 -31.02 -6.38 -4.09
C THR A 7 -31.77 -5.72 -2.95
N ASP A 8 -32.51 -6.49 -2.14
CA ASP A 8 -33.28 -5.99 -1.00
C ASP A 8 -33.00 -6.81 0.26
N PHE A 9 -32.30 -6.20 1.19
CA PHE A 9 -31.94 -6.77 2.50
C PHE A 9 -32.85 -6.29 3.64
N THR A 10 -33.85 -5.45 3.36
CA THR A 10 -34.70 -4.83 4.40
C THR A 10 -35.53 -5.83 5.21
N GLY A 11 -35.74 -7.03 4.65
CA GLY A 11 -36.44 -8.13 5.33
C GLY A 11 -35.63 -8.87 6.40
N TYR A 12 -34.30 -8.69 6.42
CA TYR A 12 -33.43 -9.35 7.40
C TYR A 12 -33.15 -8.40 8.57
N ARG A 13 -33.63 -8.82 9.76
CA ARG A 13 -33.51 -8.03 11.02
C ARG A 13 -32.29 -8.41 11.86
N THR A 14 -31.40 -9.25 11.35
CA THR A 14 -30.29 -9.84 12.09
C THR A 14 -28.95 -9.42 11.46
N SER A 15 -27.86 -9.71 12.14
CA SER A 15 -26.46 -9.57 11.71
C SER A 15 -26.17 -10.19 10.33
N ILE A 16 -26.98 -11.15 9.89
CA ILE A 16 -26.90 -11.75 8.54
C ILE A 16 -27.07 -10.70 7.43
N ARG A 17 -27.91 -9.69 7.63
CA ARG A 17 -28.06 -8.59 6.67
C ARG A 17 -26.74 -7.86 6.45
N GLN A 18 -26.07 -7.49 7.53
CA GLN A 18 -24.79 -6.78 7.50
C GLN A 18 -23.73 -7.62 6.80
N LEU A 19 -23.68 -8.93 7.10
CA LEU A 19 -22.77 -9.86 6.41
C LEU A 19 -23.00 -9.86 4.91
N PHE A 20 -24.24 -9.98 4.43
CA PHE A 20 -24.55 -10.01 3.00
C PHE A 20 -24.26 -8.67 2.31
N GLU A 21 -24.56 -7.54 2.94
CA GLU A 21 -24.24 -6.21 2.40
C GLU A 21 -22.72 -6.02 2.22
N VAL A 22 -21.93 -6.47 3.19
CA VAL A 22 -20.47 -6.45 3.10
C VAL A 22 -19.97 -7.40 2.01
N LEU A 23 -20.44 -8.65 1.98
CA LEU A 23 -20.01 -9.63 0.97
C LEU A 23 -20.32 -9.18 -0.47
N GLN A 24 -21.45 -8.54 -0.67
CA GLN A 24 -21.83 -8.03 -2.00
C GLN A 24 -20.95 -6.89 -2.47
N ASN A 25 -20.40 -6.10 -1.56
CA ASN A 25 -19.58 -4.92 -1.87
C ASN A 25 -18.09 -5.13 -1.56
N ALA A 26 -17.67 -6.33 -1.13
CA ALA A 26 -16.31 -6.62 -0.67
C ALA A 26 -15.21 -6.29 -1.67
N TYR A 27 -15.51 -6.37 -2.97
CA TYR A 27 -14.56 -6.10 -4.04
C TYR A 27 -14.54 -4.64 -4.53
N ASP A 28 -15.46 -3.79 -4.03
CA ASP A 28 -15.57 -2.37 -4.39
C ASP A 28 -15.38 -1.51 -3.15
N LYS A 29 -14.17 -0.96 -2.99
CA LYS A 29 -13.80 -0.18 -1.80
C LYS A 29 -14.62 1.09 -1.61
N GLU A 30 -15.07 1.71 -2.71
CA GLU A 30 -15.88 2.94 -2.65
C GLU A 30 -17.30 2.61 -2.18
N LYS A 31 -17.91 1.58 -2.74
CA LYS A 31 -19.23 1.09 -2.30
C LYS A 31 -19.20 0.57 -0.89
N MET A 32 -18.12 -0.15 -0.49
CA MET A 32 -17.98 -0.61 0.88
C MET A 32 -17.97 0.57 1.85
N GLN A 33 -17.21 1.62 1.55
CA GLN A 33 -17.17 2.82 2.40
C GLN A 33 -18.55 3.49 2.47
N GLU A 34 -19.28 3.56 1.36
CA GLU A 34 -20.62 4.12 1.30
C GLU A 34 -21.62 3.31 2.15
N VAL A 35 -21.58 1.97 2.06
CA VAL A 35 -22.42 1.06 2.86
C VAL A 35 -22.14 1.25 4.35
N LEU A 36 -20.87 1.28 4.76
CA LEU A 36 -20.48 1.43 6.16
C LEU A 36 -20.87 2.78 6.74
N GLN A 37 -20.80 3.87 5.95
CA GLN A 37 -21.11 5.23 6.40
C GLN A 37 -22.62 5.52 6.46
N ASN A 38 -23.40 4.88 5.60
CA ASN A 38 -24.84 5.18 5.48
C ASN A 38 -25.75 4.35 6.40
N ASP A 39 -25.25 3.26 6.98
CA ASP A 39 -26.04 2.43 7.93
C ASP A 39 -25.42 2.46 9.34
N GLU A 40 -26.07 3.19 10.24
CA GLU A 40 -25.67 3.27 11.67
C GLU A 40 -25.54 1.90 12.36
N LYS A 41 -26.11 0.84 11.78
CA LYS A 41 -25.99 -0.51 12.33
C LYS A 41 -24.57 -1.06 12.24
N PHE A 42 -23.75 -0.57 11.32
CA PHE A 42 -22.34 -0.94 11.23
C PHE A 42 -21.47 -0.32 12.34
N SER A 43 -21.99 0.67 13.07
CA SER A 43 -21.31 1.18 14.27
C SER A 43 -21.43 0.23 15.49
N LYS A 44 -22.30 -0.80 15.42
CA LYS A 44 -22.56 -1.74 16.51
C LYS A 44 -22.76 -3.14 15.95
N VAL A 45 -21.70 -3.75 15.47
CA VAL A 45 -21.72 -5.12 14.95
C VAL A 45 -21.16 -6.07 16.00
N ASP A 46 -21.86 -7.19 16.23
CA ASP A 46 -21.36 -8.21 17.15
C ASP A 46 -20.09 -8.88 16.61
N ARG A 47 -19.23 -9.32 17.53
CA ARG A 47 -17.94 -9.94 17.22
C ARG A 47 -18.07 -11.11 16.25
N GLU A 48 -19.05 -11.99 16.44
CA GLU A 48 -19.24 -13.18 15.61
C GLU A 48 -19.53 -12.81 14.16
N THR A 49 -20.30 -11.75 13.96
CA THR A 49 -20.58 -11.20 12.62
C THR A 49 -19.32 -10.62 11.98
N VAL A 50 -18.46 -9.91 12.72
CA VAL A 50 -17.19 -9.39 12.20
C VAL A 50 -16.23 -10.52 11.87
N GLU A 51 -16.15 -11.56 12.70
CA GLU A 51 -15.37 -12.78 12.41
C GLU A 51 -15.84 -13.46 11.11
N ALA A 52 -17.15 -13.57 10.92
CA ALA A 52 -17.72 -14.09 9.67
C ALA A 52 -17.37 -13.19 8.46
N ILE A 53 -17.43 -11.88 8.61
CA ILE A 53 -17.06 -10.92 7.57
C ILE A 53 -15.57 -11.09 7.21
N ASN A 54 -14.68 -11.14 8.19
CA ASN A 54 -13.25 -11.37 7.96
C ASN A 54 -13.01 -12.67 7.20
N LEU A 55 -13.69 -13.74 7.59
CA LEU A 55 -13.54 -15.05 6.95
C LEU A 55 -14.04 -15.08 5.51
N PHE A 56 -15.21 -14.53 5.24
CA PHE A 56 -15.90 -14.67 3.95
C PHE A 56 -15.57 -13.54 2.97
N ALA A 57 -15.36 -12.31 3.46
CA ALA A 57 -15.00 -11.18 2.63
C ALA A 57 -13.48 -10.99 2.49
N GLY A 58 -12.68 -11.74 3.26
CA GLY A 58 -11.21 -11.61 3.25
C GLY A 58 -10.76 -10.25 3.80
N THR A 59 -11.53 -9.67 4.73
CA THR A 59 -11.14 -8.47 5.46
C THR A 59 -10.30 -8.85 6.67
N ASP A 60 -9.51 -7.92 7.18
CA ASP A 60 -8.66 -8.11 8.36
C ASP A 60 -8.99 -7.03 9.40
N ILE A 61 -10.28 -6.98 9.77
CA ILE A 61 -10.75 -6.05 10.79
C ILE A 61 -10.26 -6.55 12.14
N ASP A 62 -9.54 -5.69 12.86
CA ASP A 62 -9.01 -6.02 14.19
C ASP A 62 -10.15 -6.25 15.20
N ILE A 63 -10.14 -7.44 15.79
CA ILE A 63 -11.10 -7.91 16.79
C ILE A 63 -10.41 -8.39 18.08
N ASP A 64 -9.13 -8.09 18.24
CA ASP A 64 -8.33 -8.57 19.38
C ASP A 64 -8.72 -7.94 20.74
N GLY A 65 -9.50 -6.88 20.71
CA GLY A 65 -10.12 -6.30 21.90
C GLY A 65 -11.07 -7.28 22.64
N LYS A 66 -11.44 -6.94 23.87
CA LYS A 66 -12.44 -7.69 24.65
C LYS A 66 -13.88 -7.22 24.40
N GLU A 67 -14.06 -6.38 23.41
CA GLU A 67 -15.33 -5.77 23.09
C GLU A 67 -16.25 -6.80 22.41
N GLU A 68 -17.47 -6.93 22.91
CA GLU A 68 -18.49 -7.79 22.30
C GLU A 68 -19.12 -7.15 21.06
N VAL A 69 -19.02 -5.82 20.95
CA VAL A 69 -19.58 -5.01 19.87
C VAL A 69 -18.49 -4.16 19.26
N ILE A 70 -18.39 -4.20 17.94
CA ILE A 70 -17.32 -3.57 17.14
C ILE A 70 -17.93 -2.49 16.27
N ASP A 71 -17.31 -1.31 16.27
CA ASP A 71 -17.58 -0.25 15.31
C ASP A 71 -16.81 -0.51 14.00
N MET A 72 -17.48 -1.13 13.05
CA MET A 72 -16.88 -1.46 11.75
C MET A 72 -16.52 -0.22 10.94
N CYS A 73 -17.24 0.89 11.10
CA CYS A 73 -16.92 2.13 10.39
C CYS A 73 -15.56 2.65 10.83
N LYS A 74 -15.33 2.69 12.13
CA LYS A 74 -14.06 3.12 12.72
C LYS A 74 -12.94 2.15 12.38
N ALA A 75 -13.15 0.85 12.57
CA ALA A 75 -12.14 -0.17 12.28
C ALA A 75 -11.69 -0.14 10.80
N TRP A 76 -12.62 0.06 9.87
CA TRP A 76 -12.32 0.22 8.45
C TRP A 76 -11.51 1.48 8.16
N GLU A 77 -11.84 2.60 8.81
CA GLU A 77 -11.12 3.85 8.65
C GLU A 77 -9.70 3.76 9.21
N ASP A 78 -9.54 3.14 10.37
CA ASP A 78 -8.23 2.91 11.00
C ASP A 78 -7.35 2.04 10.09
N GLN A 79 -7.85 0.92 9.57
CA GLN A 79 -7.13 0.05 8.63
C GLN A 79 -6.72 0.80 7.35
N LYS A 80 -7.61 1.65 6.81
CA LYS A 80 -7.31 2.48 5.65
C LYS A 80 -6.20 3.50 5.93
N ASN A 81 -6.20 4.09 7.11
CA ASN A 81 -5.20 5.06 7.53
C ASN A 81 -3.83 4.39 7.75
N GLU A 82 -3.79 3.23 8.40
CA GLU A 82 -2.57 2.43 8.55
C GLU A 82 -1.97 2.06 7.19
N GLY A 83 -2.79 1.56 6.26
CA GLY A 83 -2.33 1.25 4.90
C GLY A 83 -1.75 2.46 4.17
N ARG A 84 -2.32 3.64 4.40
CA ARG A 84 -1.80 4.89 3.83
C ARG A 84 -0.47 5.31 4.46
N GLU A 85 -0.32 5.16 5.77
CA GLU A 85 0.92 5.49 6.48
C GLU A 85 2.04 4.56 6.06
N LEU A 86 1.81 3.25 6.03
CA LEU A 86 2.77 2.26 5.55
C LEU A 86 3.21 2.57 4.11
N GLY A 87 2.28 2.79 3.19
CA GLY A 87 2.60 3.14 1.80
C GLY A 87 3.39 4.46 1.68
N ARG A 88 3.15 5.42 2.56
CA ARG A 88 3.90 6.68 2.63
C ARG A 88 5.34 6.46 3.12
N GLU A 89 5.51 5.60 4.11
CA GLU A 89 6.83 5.30 4.67
C GLU A 89 7.68 4.50 3.69
N GLU A 90 7.11 3.46 3.09
CA GLU A 90 7.75 2.70 2.02
C GLU A 90 8.15 3.58 0.83
N GLY A 91 7.24 4.46 0.39
CA GLY A 91 7.51 5.41 -0.68
C GLY A 91 8.63 6.40 -0.35
N ARG A 92 8.70 6.86 0.91
CA ARG A 92 9.80 7.73 1.38
C ARG A 92 11.14 6.99 1.43
N GLU A 93 11.12 5.74 1.87
CA GLU A 93 12.33 4.94 1.96
C GLU A 93 12.88 4.60 0.57
N LEU A 94 11.99 4.17 -0.33
CA LEU A 94 12.33 3.92 -1.71
C LEU A 94 12.86 5.19 -2.40
N GLY A 95 12.18 6.32 -2.24
CA GLY A 95 12.61 7.61 -2.79
C GLY A 95 13.97 8.04 -2.28
N ARG A 96 14.26 7.81 -0.98
CA ARG A 96 15.59 8.06 -0.41
C ARG A 96 16.67 7.16 -1.00
N LYS A 97 16.39 5.87 -1.19
CA LYS A 97 17.34 4.92 -1.79
C LYS A 97 17.64 5.31 -3.23
N LEU A 98 16.61 5.55 -4.03
CA LEU A 98 16.76 5.98 -5.43
C LEU A 98 17.51 7.33 -5.54
N GLY A 99 17.14 8.32 -4.75
CA GLY A 99 17.78 9.62 -4.76
C GLY A 99 19.25 9.58 -4.36
N ARG A 100 19.63 8.70 -3.42
CA ARG A 100 21.05 8.49 -3.07
C ARG A 100 21.83 7.86 -4.22
N GLU A 101 21.26 6.86 -4.88
CA GLU A 101 21.92 6.17 -5.98
C GLU A 101 22.07 7.10 -7.20
N GLU A 102 21.01 7.83 -7.56
CA GLU A 102 21.07 8.84 -8.61
C GLU A 102 22.09 9.94 -8.31
N GLY A 103 22.15 10.40 -7.06
CA GLY A 103 23.13 11.36 -6.59
C GLY A 103 24.56 10.84 -6.72
N ARG A 104 24.80 9.56 -6.33
CA ARG A 104 26.07 8.87 -6.46
C ARG A 104 26.52 8.80 -7.92
N ILE A 105 25.64 8.34 -8.80
CA ILE A 105 25.90 8.25 -10.24
C ILE A 105 26.20 9.64 -10.83
N ARG A 106 25.39 10.64 -10.50
CA ARG A 106 25.60 12.01 -10.99
C ARG A 106 26.93 12.57 -10.56
N GLN A 107 27.29 12.41 -9.29
CA GLN A 107 28.58 12.86 -8.77
C GLN A 107 29.76 12.13 -9.42
N ALA A 108 29.64 10.82 -9.60
CA ALA A 108 30.67 10.01 -10.28
C ALA A 108 30.88 10.46 -11.72
N LYS A 109 29.80 10.73 -12.48
CA LYS A 109 29.89 11.28 -13.84
C LYS A 109 30.64 12.61 -13.90
N VAL A 110 30.32 13.54 -13.00
CA VAL A 110 31.00 14.85 -12.93
C VAL A 110 32.48 14.69 -12.61
N THR A 111 32.81 13.78 -11.70
CA THR A 111 34.20 13.48 -11.31
C THR A 111 34.95 12.83 -12.47
N ALA A 112 34.35 11.83 -13.14
CA ALA A 112 34.95 11.17 -14.30
C ALA A 112 35.32 12.17 -15.43
N LEU A 113 34.39 13.07 -15.76
CA LEU A 113 34.63 14.11 -16.75
C LEU A 113 35.78 15.07 -16.36
N LYS A 114 35.89 15.40 -15.07
CA LYS A 114 37.00 16.24 -14.59
C LYS A 114 38.36 15.54 -14.67
N LEU A 115 38.39 14.25 -14.32
CA LEU A 115 39.59 13.43 -14.35
C LEU A 115 40.05 13.19 -15.82
N GLN A 116 39.12 12.91 -16.73
CA GLN A 116 39.40 12.79 -18.16
C GLN A 116 40.09 14.07 -18.72
N LYS A 117 39.55 15.24 -18.37
CA LYS A 117 40.15 16.52 -18.79
C LYS A 117 41.56 16.74 -18.25
N LYS A 118 41.91 16.08 -17.15
CA LYS A 118 43.26 16.11 -16.56
C LYS A 118 44.19 15.04 -17.14
N GLY A 119 43.69 14.19 -18.06
CA GLY A 119 44.50 13.20 -18.76
C GLY A 119 44.65 11.86 -18.03
N TYR A 120 43.81 11.57 -17.04
CA TYR A 120 43.82 10.26 -16.37
C TYR A 120 43.29 9.16 -17.31
N SER A 121 43.80 7.94 -17.13
CA SER A 121 43.36 6.77 -17.88
C SER A 121 41.92 6.37 -17.47
N ILE A 122 41.21 5.63 -18.32
CA ILE A 122 39.88 5.15 -18.01
C ILE A 122 39.88 4.20 -16.78
N GLU A 123 40.94 3.41 -16.67
CA GLU A 123 41.19 2.50 -15.57
C GLU A 123 41.30 3.27 -14.23
N ASP A 124 42.17 4.29 -14.20
CA ASP A 124 42.32 5.16 -13.01
C ASP A 124 41.01 5.90 -12.65
N ILE A 125 40.28 6.35 -13.68
CA ILE A 125 38.98 7.02 -13.46
C ILE A 125 37.96 6.07 -12.87
N ALA A 126 37.87 4.84 -13.40
CA ALA A 126 36.94 3.81 -12.94
C ALA A 126 37.20 3.46 -11.47
N GLU A 127 38.47 3.31 -11.10
CA GLU A 127 38.87 3.07 -9.71
C GLU A 127 38.51 4.28 -8.81
N CYS A 128 38.75 5.49 -9.23
CA CYS A 128 38.49 6.72 -8.48
C CYS A 128 36.97 6.95 -8.22
N VAL A 129 36.11 6.57 -9.16
CA VAL A 129 34.66 6.79 -9.04
C VAL A 129 33.91 5.56 -8.53
N ASP A 130 34.58 4.44 -8.31
CA ASP A 130 34.01 3.16 -7.86
C ASP A 130 32.89 2.65 -8.78
N PHE A 131 33.21 2.63 -10.11
CA PHE A 131 32.35 2.10 -11.17
C PHE A 131 33.19 1.31 -12.17
N ASP A 132 32.57 0.39 -12.89
CA ASP A 132 33.25 -0.38 -13.92
C ASP A 132 33.67 0.50 -15.13
N GLU A 133 34.75 0.11 -15.83
CA GLU A 133 35.26 0.82 -16.95
C GLU A 133 34.24 0.99 -18.09
N GLU A 134 33.38 0.01 -18.33
CA GLU A 134 32.38 0.09 -19.40
C GLU A 134 31.35 1.19 -19.11
N THR A 135 30.95 1.31 -17.87
CA THR A 135 30.05 2.37 -17.41
C THR A 135 30.70 3.72 -17.52
N VAL A 136 31.96 3.84 -17.10
CA VAL A 136 32.76 5.09 -17.26
C VAL A 136 32.94 5.45 -18.73
N LYS A 137 33.28 4.51 -19.61
CA LYS A 137 33.38 4.75 -21.06
C LYS A 137 32.09 5.32 -21.63
N LYS A 138 30.93 4.76 -21.25
CA LYS A 138 29.62 5.27 -21.69
C LYS A 138 29.36 6.70 -21.23
N TRP A 139 29.81 7.07 -20.04
CA TRP A 139 29.65 8.44 -19.54
C TRP A 139 30.53 9.46 -20.24
N LEU A 140 31.72 9.06 -20.67
CA LEU A 140 32.70 9.92 -21.26
C LEU A 140 32.48 10.14 -22.76
N VAL A 141 31.71 9.29 -23.42
CA VAL A 141 31.35 9.35 -24.86
C VAL A 141 30.04 10.09 -25.09
N SER A 142 29.20 10.25 -24.02
CA SER A 142 27.94 10.99 -24.11
C SER A 142 28.11 12.47 -23.95
#